data_53e174720094dc5161b5e2192da2066f
#
_entry.id   53e174720094dc5161b5e2192da2066f
#
_cell.length_a   1.000
_cell.length_b   1.000
_cell.length_c   1.000
_cell.angle_alpha   90.00
_cell.angle_beta   90.00
_cell.angle_gamma   90.00
#
_symmetry.space_group_name_H-M   'P 1'
#
loop_
_entity.id
_entity.type
_entity.pdbx_description
1 polymer ?
#
loop_
_entity_poly.entity_id
_entity_poly.type
_entity_poly.pdbx_seq_one_letter_code
_entity_poly.pdbx_strand_id
1 'polypeptide(L)'
;MPGTALVLAGFGVFAISAIKTEESMPYILALDQGTTSSRAIVFDLEGQPQAMAQQEFMQHFPQPGWVEHDPLEIWQTQLQVAQEAIQRAAIQPSEIVALGITNQRETTVLWERATGKPVHRAIVWQDRRTAPICDELRKGGYEGLFRQKTGLVLDAYFSGTKVKWLLENVPGFRERAGKGELCFGTIDSWLIYNLTGGRVHATDVSNASRTLLFNLHTQRWDEELLGILGLPKALLPEVRPSAGLFGETLPELFGAPIPIAGVAGDQQAALFGQACFTPGMAKNTYGTGCFLLMHTGQEQVTSQNGLLTTVAWQLEGGPLEYALEGSVFVAGAVVQWLRDGLGIIQNSSEIEHLARQVSSTDGVYLVPAFVGLGAPYWDPYARGTVVGLTRGSSKAHLARAALEAIAYQSRDVLEAMEADAGLQLSELRMDGGATVNDLLMQFQADILGTPVVRPQVTETTALGAAYLAGVGVGLLTQAQIAQRWAVQKRFEPAMGQEERARLYSGWKKAVERAKSWVDA
;
A
#
# COMPACT_ATOMS: atom_id res chain seq x y z
N MET A 1 21.56 58.35 -22.05
CA MET A 1 20.85 57.82 -20.88
C MET A 1 20.78 56.30 -21.03
N PRO A 2 21.37 55.53 -20.12
CA PRO A 2 21.51 54.10 -20.30
C PRO A 2 20.27 53.33 -19.81
N GLY A 3 19.80 52.39 -20.65
CA GLY A 3 18.73 51.49 -20.34
C GLY A 3 19.21 50.36 -19.43
N THR A 4 18.40 50.06 -18.43
CA THR A 4 18.60 49.01 -17.43
C THR A 4 18.38 47.65 -18.08
N ALA A 5 19.41 46.82 -18.11
CA ALA A 5 19.31 45.44 -18.53
C ALA A 5 18.78 44.60 -17.36
N LEU A 6 17.65 43.93 -17.58
CA LEU A 6 17.06 42.98 -16.68
C LEU A 6 17.82 41.63 -16.84
N VAL A 7 18.53 41.21 -15.81
CA VAL A 7 19.18 39.89 -15.78
C VAL A 7 18.11 38.86 -15.41
N LEU A 8 17.64 38.10 -16.40
CA LEU A 8 16.86 36.90 -16.18
C LEU A 8 17.84 35.75 -15.83
N ALA A 9 17.82 35.32 -14.59
CA ALA A 9 18.52 34.13 -14.18
C ALA A 9 17.85 32.89 -14.85
N GLY A 10 18.59 32.28 -15.78
CA GLY A 10 18.15 31.09 -16.49
C GLY A 10 18.16 29.86 -15.56
N PHE A 11 17.01 29.30 -15.32
CA PHE A 11 16.91 27.91 -14.89
C PHE A 11 17.34 27.03 -16.08
N GLY A 12 18.45 26.32 -15.88
CA GLY A 12 18.96 25.39 -16.90
C GLY A 12 18.00 24.20 -17.06
N VAL A 13 17.27 24.23 -18.15
CA VAL A 13 16.61 23.04 -18.68
C VAL A 13 17.75 22.12 -19.14
N PHE A 14 18.03 21.08 -18.36
CA PHE A 14 18.88 19.99 -18.81
C PHE A 14 18.12 19.28 -19.96
N ALA A 15 18.37 19.70 -21.16
CA ALA A 15 18.00 18.94 -22.35
C ALA A 15 18.84 17.65 -22.32
N ILE A 16 18.18 16.54 -21.96
CA ILE A 16 18.73 15.21 -22.23
C ILE A 16 18.83 15.12 -23.75
N SER A 17 20.04 15.25 -24.26
CA SER A 17 20.36 15.02 -25.66
C SER A 17 19.98 13.58 -25.97
N ALA A 18 18.87 13.38 -26.67
CA ALA A 18 18.44 12.10 -27.19
C ALA A 18 19.47 11.64 -28.21
N ILE A 19 20.41 10.81 -27.78
CA ILE A 19 21.17 9.96 -28.71
C ILE A 19 20.19 8.89 -29.16
N LYS A 20 19.47 9.15 -30.24
CA LYS A 20 18.80 8.14 -31.03
C LYS A 20 19.87 7.33 -31.75
N THR A 21 20.32 6.25 -31.14
CA THR A 21 20.77 5.07 -31.88
C THR A 21 19.52 4.28 -32.22
N GLU A 22 19.30 4.01 -33.48
CA GLU A 22 18.21 3.14 -33.96
C GLU A 22 18.28 1.81 -33.20
N GLU A 23 17.12 1.37 -32.65
CA GLU A 23 16.77 0.04 -32.13
C GLU A 23 16.80 -0.27 -30.63
N SER A 24 17.12 0.58 -29.69
CA SER A 24 16.89 0.20 -28.27
C SER A 24 15.57 0.75 -27.74
N MET A 25 14.63 -0.13 -27.39
CA MET A 25 13.41 0.27 -26.68
C MET A 25 13.76 0.63 -25.22
N PRO A 26 13.34 1.79 -24.72
CA PRO A 26 13.61 2.16 -23.35
C PRO A 26 12.74 1.35 -22.38
N TYR A 27 13.35 0.98 -21.23
CA TYR A 27 12.71 0.20 -20.18
C TYR A 27 12.65 0.97 -18.87
N ILE A 28 11.73 0.59 -18.00
CA ILE A 28 11.63 1.08 -16.63
C ILE A 28 11.80 -0.11 -15.68
N LEU A 29 12.68 0.04 -14.69
CA LEU A 29 12.85 -0.93 -13.60
C LEU A 29 11.97 -0.53 -12.43
N ALA A 30 11.07 -1.41 -11.99
CA ALA A 30 10.28 -1.24 -10.79
C ALA A 30 10.79 -2.16 -9.67
N LEU A 31 11.06 -1.58 -8.49
CA LEU A 31 11.33 -2.30 -7.25
C LEU A 31 10.06 -2.34 -6.43
N ASP A 32 9.60 -3.53 -6.09
CA ASP A 32 8.42 -3.78 -5.26
C ASP A 32 8.84 -4.53 -3.99
N GLN A 33 9.03 -3.78 -2.93
CA GLN A 33 9.45 -4.31 -1.64
C GLN A 33 8.22 -4.60 -0.77
N GLY A 34 7.74 -5.84 -0.85
CA GLY A 34 6.59 -6.33 -0.09
C GLY A 34 6.92 -6.70 1.37
N THR A 35 5.91 -7.14 2.11
CA THR A 35 6.07 -7.54 3.52
C THR A 35 6.87 -8.82 3.68
N THR A 36 6.76 -9.76 2.75
CA THR A 36 7.38 -11.10 2.86
C THR A 36 8.43 -11.38 1.80
N SER A 37 8.52 -10.54 0.77
CA SER A 37 9.45 -10.73 -0.35
C SER A 37 9.84 -9.42 -1.00
N SER A 38 11.03 -9.39 -1.57
CA SER A 38 11.52 -8.37 -2.49
C SER A 38 11.26 -8.83 -3.92
N ARG A 39 10.79 -7.93 -4.77
CA ARG A 39 10.50 -8.21 -6.17
C ARG A 39 11.03 -7.08 -7.05
N ALA A 40 11.43 -7.41 -8.27
CA ALA A 40 11.77 -6.43 -9.29
C ALA A 40 11.19 -6.85 -10.63
N ILE A 41 10.68 -5.90 -11.38
CA ILE A 41 10.08 -6.10 -12.69
C ILE A 41 10.63 -5.07 -13.66
N VAL A 42 11.07 -5.52 -14.83
CA VAL A 42 11.40 -4.67 -15.97
C VAL A 42 10.15 -4.52 -16.82
N PHE A 43 9.73 -3.29 -17.05
CA PHE A 43 8.60 -2.95 -17.93
C PHE A 43 9.09 -2.20 -19.16
N ASP A 44 8.41 -2.41 -20.30
CA ASP A 44 8.50 -1.47 -21.42
C ASP A 44 7.65 -0.21 -21.16
N LEU A 45 7.71 0.76 -22.06
CA LEU A 45 6.93 2.00 -21.89
C LEU A 45 5.42 1.78 -22.06
N GLU A 46 4.99 0.69 -22.68
CA GLU A 46 3.59 0.28 -22.80
C GLU A 46 3.05 -0.33 -21.49
N GLY A 47 3.93 -0.56 -20.50
CA GLY A 47 3.58 -1.15 -19.22
C GLY A 47 3.50 -2.68 -19.24
N GLN A 48 4.09 -3.33 -20.28
CA GLN A 48 4.14 -4.78 -20.34
C GLN A 48 5.38 -5.30 -19.58
N PRO A 49 5.22 -6.28 -18.67
CA PRO A 49 6.35 -6.87 -17.97
C PRO A 49 7.20 -7.70 -18.94
N GLN A 50 8.49 -7.40 -19.00
CA GLN A 50 9.48 -8.11 -19.83
C GLN A 50 10.19 -9.20 -19.05
N ALA A 51 10.50 -8.95 -17.78
CA ALA A 51 11.10 -9.92 -16.89
C ALA A 51 10.78 -9.58 -15.43
N MET A 52 10.78 -10.60 -14.58
CA MET A 52 10.56 -10.48 -13.14
C MET A 52 11.50 -11.42 -12.38
N ALA A 53 11.95 -10.95 -11.23
CA ALA A 53 12.59 -11.77 -10.20
C ALA A 53 11.99 -11.44 -8.82
N GLN A 54 11.93 -12.45 -7.95
CA GLN A 54 11.38 -12.34 -6.60
C GLN A 54 12.14 -13.25 -5.66
N GLN A 55 12.33 -12.79 -4.41
CA GLN A 55 12.96 -13.54 -3.34
C GLN A 55 12.28 -13.22 -2.01
N GLU A 56 11.93 -14.25 -1.26
CA GLU A 56 11.46 -14.12 0.12
C GLU A 56 12.62 -13.78 1.06
N PHE A 57 12.32 -13.14 2.20
CA PHE A 57 13.27 -12.86 3.26
C PHE A 57 12.67 -13.21 4.64
N MET A 58 13.57 -13.35 5.63
CA MET A 58 13.20 -13.84 6.95
C MET A 58 12.29 -12.88 7.72
N GLN A 59 11.22 -13.44 8.28
CA GLN A 59 10.34 -12.75 9.22
C GLN A 59 10.78 -13.08 10.65
N HIS A 60 10.90 -12.08 11.53
CA HIS A 60 11.30 -12.28 12.92
C HIS A 60 10.16 -11.94 13.87
N PHE A 61 9.88 -12.83 14.81
CA PHE A 61 8.80 -12.70 15.81
C PHE A 61 9.39 -12.81 17.23
N PRO A 62 10.11 -11.77 17.72
CA PRO A 62 10.85 -11.87 18.98
C PRO A 62 9.97 -12.03 20.22
N GLN A 63 8.73 -11.52 20.17
CA GLN A 63 7.72 -11.65 21.23
C GLN A 63 6.32 -11.73 20.61
N PRO A 64 5.30 -12.20 21.34
CA PRO A 64 3.92 -12.17 20.85
C PRO A 64 3.49 -10.76 20.41
N GLY A 65 3.01 -10.63 19.18
CA GLY A 65 2.61 -9.35 18.59
C GLY A 65 3.76 -8.47 18.09
N TRP A 66 5.01 -8.89 18.20
CA TRP A 66 6.16 -8.21 17.62
C TRP A 66 6.52 -8.80 16.28
N VAL A 67 6.78 -7.92 15.30
CA VAL A 67 7.18 -8.33 13.94
C VAL A 67 8.34 -7.45 13.49
N GLU A 68 9.44 -8.08 13.10
CA GLU A 68 10.66 -7.38 12.69
C GLU A 68 11.23 -7.97 11.41
N HIS A 69 11.89 -7.11 10.62
CA HIS A 69 12.70 -7.49 9.48
C HIS A 69 14.15 -7.05 9.67
N ASP A 70 15.09 -7.75 9.02
CA ASP A 70 16.47 -7.28 8.91
C ASP A 70 16.58 -6.29 7.74
N PRO A 71 16.91 -4.98 7.99
CA PRO A 71 17.03 -4.02 6.90
C PRO A 71 18.13 -4.35 5.90
N LEU A 72 19.20 -5.03 6.33
CA LEU A 72 20.27 -5.45 5.44
C LEU A 72 19.83 -6.58 4.51
N GLU A 73 19.03 -7.53 5.02
CA GLU A 73 18.45 -8.59 4.20
C GLU A 73 17.47 -8.01 3.16
N ILE A 74 16.62 -7.05 3.57
CA ILE A 74 15.74 -6.31 2.64
C ILE A 74 16.57 -5.66 1.52
N TRP A 75 17.63 -4.94 1.86
CA TRP A 75 18.49 -4.29 0.87
C TRP A 75 19.14 -5.31 -0.07
N GLN A 76 19.75 -6.37 0.49
CA GLN A 76 20.46 -7.39 -0.29
C GLN A 76 19.53 -8.12 -1.24
N THR A 77 18.37 -8.58 -0.75
CA THR A 77 17.40 -9.28 -1.58
C THR A 77 16.81 -8.38 -2.66
N GLN A 78 16.52 -7.09 -2.33
CA GLN A 78 16.00 -6.14 -3.30
C GLN A 78 17.01 -5.83 -4.42
N LEU A 79 18.29 -5.66 -4.08
CA LEU A 79 19.35 -5.46 -5.07
C LEU A 79 19.53 -6.70 -5.95
N GLN A 80 19.57 -7.88 -5.32
CA GLN A 80 19.74 -9.14 -6.04
C GLN A 80 18.62 -9.38 -7.06
N VAL A 81 17.34 -9.22 -6.66
CA VAL A 81 16.23 -9.43 -7.60
C VAL A 81 16.20 -8.35 -8.70
N ALA A 82 16.67 -7.12 -8.42
CA ALA A 82 16.78 -6.08 -9.43
C ALA A 82 17.80 -6.46 -10.51
N GLN A 83 19.00 -6.90 -10.09
CA GLN A 83 20.04 -7.39 -11.00
C GLN A 83 19.58 -8.61 -11.79
N GLU A 84 18.90 -9.56 -11.14
CA GLU A 84 18.38 -10.75 -11.78
C GLU A 84 17.27 -10.43 -12.80
N ALA A 85 16.37 -9.47 -12.51
CA ALA A 85 15.33 -9.04 -13.46
C ALA A 85 15.95 -8.41 -14.71
N ILE A 86 16.96 -7.55 -14.56
CA ILE A 86 17.71 -6.96 -15.70
C ILE A 86 18.37 -8.07 -16.54
N GLN A 87 19.03 -9.01 -15.90
CA GLN A 87 19.66 -10.14 -16.57
C GLN A 87 18.64 -11.01 -17.33
N ARG A 88 17.50 -11.31 -16.71
CA ARG A 88 16.42 -12.10 -17.34
C ARG A 88 15.77 -11.38 -18.52
N ALA A 89 15.68 -10.04 -18.46
CA ALA A 89 15.20 -9.23 -19.57
C ALA A 89 16.18 -9.21 -20.76
N ALA A 90 17.43 -9.63 -20.55
CA ALA A 90 18.51 -9.62 -21.54
C ALA A 90 18.76 -8.22 -22.15
N ILE A 91 18.62 -7.17 -21.34
CA ILE A 91 18.83 -5.76 -21.71
C ILE A 91 20.12 -5.21 -21.10
N GLN A 92 20.64 -4.12 -21.69
CA GLN A 92 21.73 -3.39 -21.07
C GLN A 92 21.18 -2.43 -19.99
N PRO A 93 21.88 -2.24 -18.85
CA PRO A 93 21.45 -1.29 -17.83
C PRO A 93 21.26 0.15 -18.33
N SER A 94 21.98 0.55 -19.37
CA SER A 94 21.83 1.86 -20.04
C SER A 94 20.52 2.03 -20.81
N GLU A 95 19.79 0.95 -21.06
CA GLU A 95 18.46 0.99 -21.69
C GLU A 95 17.34 1.25 -20.65
N ILE A 96 17.68 1.19 -19.35
CA ILE A 96 16.75 1.52 -18.26
C ILE A 96 16.78 3.04 -18.05
N VAL A 97 15.70 3.69 -18.45
CA VAL A 97 15.59 5.17 -18.43
C VAL A 97 15.11 5.74 -17.10
N ALA A 98 14.49 4.89 -16.26
CA ALA A 98 14.04 5.28 -14.93
C ALA A 98 13.88 4.06 -14.01
N LEU A 99 13.97 4.31 -12.70
CA LEU A 99 13.69 3.36 -11.64
C LEU A 99 12.53 3.89 -10.79
N GLY A 100 11.53 3.03 -10.57
CA GLY A 100 10.41 3.25 -9.65
C GLY A 100 10.54 2.37 -8.41
N ILE A 101 10.16 2.90 -7.25
CA ILE A 101 10.14 2.19 -5.96
C ILE A 101 8.73 2.17 -5.43
N THR A 102 8.26 0.99 -5.05
CA THR A 102 7.08 0.82 -4.21
C THR A 102 7.40 -0.10 -3.05
N ASN A 103 6.74 0.08 -1.93
CA ASN A 103 7.14 -0.60 -0.70
C ASN A 103 5.95 -0.84 0.24
N GLN A 104 6.09 -1.88 1.08
CA GLN A 104 5.29 -2.00 2.30
C GLN A 104 5.40 -0.70 3.10
N ARG A 105 4.26 -0.12 3.44
CA ARG A 105 4.21 1.18 4.12
C ARG A 105 4.49 1.03 5.62
N GLU A 106 4.71 2.14 6.31
CA GLU A 106 4.81 2.30 7.77
C GLU A 106 5.96 1.52 8.45
N THR A 107 6.53 0.51 7.81
CA THR A 107 7.67 -0.23 8.35
C THR A 107 8.85 0.72 8.60
N THR A 108 9.32 0.73 9.84
CA THR A 108 10.20 1.77 10.38
C THR A 108 11.64 1.28 10.47
N VAL A 109 12.55 2.00 9.82
CA VAL A 109 14.00 1.74 9.85
C VAL A 109 14.73 2.93 10.48
N LEU A 110 15.68 2.66 11.37
CA LEU A 110 16.67 3.62 11.86
C LEU A 110 18.07 3.16 11.50
N TRP A 111 18.89 4.09 11.02
CA TRP A 111 20.29 3.82 10.67
C TRP A 111 21.22 5.00 11.00
N GLU A 112 22.51 4.71 11.09
CA GLU A 112 23.54 5.73 11.29
C GLU A 112 23.72 6.56 10.01
N ARG A 113 23.64 7.87 10.13
CA ARG A 113 23.81 8.79 9.00
C ARG A 113 25.19 8.70 8.35
N ALA A 114 26.22 8.47 9.14
CA ALA A 114 27.61 8.46 8.66
C ALA A 114 28.00 7.15 7.94
N THR A 115 27.42 6.03 8.35
CA THR A 115 27.85 4.69 7.91
C THR A 115 26.81 3.94 7.11
N GLY A 116 25.55 4.38 7.17
CA GLY A 116 24.41 3.65 6.60
C GLY A 116 24.07 2.34 7.33
N LYS A 117 24.65 2.08 8.51
CA LYS A 117 24.38 0.85 9.27
C LYS A 117 23.06 0.94 10.01
N PRO A 118 22.13 -0.02 9.83
CA PRO A 118 20.93 -0.11 10.67
C PRO A 118 21.33 -0.25 12.14
N VAL A 119 20.66 0.46 13.02
CA VAL A 119 20.93 0.42 14.47
C VAL A 119 19.98 -0.51 15.22
N HIS A 120 18.92 -0.94 14.57
CA HIS A 120 17.92 -1.89 15.06
C HIS A 120 17.29 -2.61 13.86
N ARG A 121 16.65 -3.76 14.09
CA ARG A 121 15.78 -4.36 13.08
C ARG A 121 14.62 -3.42 12.76
N ALA A 122 14.15 -3.46 11.52
CA ALA A 122 12.99 -2.71 11.11
C ALA A 122 11.75 -3.19 11.87
N ILE A 123 10.99 -2.26 12.46
CA ILE A 123 9.71 -2.58 13.10
C ILE A 123 8.62 -2.53 12.03
N VAL A 124 8.00 -3.68 11.77
CA VAL A 124 7.04 -3.87 10.67
C VAL A 124 5.70 -3.22 10.99
N TRP A 125 4.95 -2.85 9.96
CA TRP A 125 3.62 -2.26 10.07
C TRP A 125 2.62 -3.12 10.88
N GLN A 126 2.79 -4.45 10.88
CA GLN A 126 1.98 -5.40 11.63
C GLN A 126 2.28 -5.44 13.14
N ASP A 127 3.41 -4.86 13.55
CA ASP A 127 3.89 -4.90 14.94
C ASP A 127 2.97 -4.12 15.88
N ARG A 128 2.66 -4.70 17.04
CA ARG A 128 1.74 -4.13 18.02
C ARG A 128 2.41 -3.59 19.30
N ARG A 129 3.76 -3.62 19.37
CA ARG A 129 4.50 -3.20 20.60
C ARG A 129 4.20 -1.78 21.05
N THR A 130 3.78 -0.91 20.15
CA THR A 130 3.51 0.50 20.43
C THR A 130 2.04 0.80 20.76
N ALA A 131 1.18 -0.23 20.87
CA ALA A 131 -0.22 -0.04 21.25
C ALA A 131 -0.36 0.72 22.59
N PRO A 132 0.44 0.46 23.66
CA PRO A 132 0.38 1.24 24.89
C PRO A 132 0.67 2.74 24.69
N ILE A 133 1.59 3.10 23.77
CA ILE A 133 1.87 4.51 23.45
C ILE A 133 0.63 5.16 22.81
N CYS A 134 -0.07 4.44 21.94
CA CYS A 134 -1.32 4.93 21.35
C CYS A 134 -2.39 5.16 22.42
N ASP A 135 -2.51 4.27 23.41
CA ASP A 135 -3.45 4.40 24.51
C ASP A 135 -3.12 5.60 25.41
N GLU A 136 -1.85 5.85 25.67
CA GLU A 136 -1.39 7.04 26.41
C GLU A 136 -1.75 8.33 25.66
N LEU A 137 -1.53 8.36 24.34
CA LEU A 137 -1.89 9.50 23.50
C LEU A 137 -3.40 9.75 23.48
N ARG A 138 -4.23 8.69 23.42
CA ARG A 138 -5.69 8.81 23.53
C ARG A 138 -6.12 9.36 24.90
N LYS A 139 -5.56 8.83 25.98
CA LYS A 139 -5.81 9.32 27.35
C LYS A 139 -5.37 10.77 27.53
N GLY A 140 -4.31 11.18 26.82
CA GLY A 140 -3.85 12.57 26.76
C GLY A 140 -4.75 13.51 25.94
N GLY A 141 -5.78 12.97 25.26
CA GLY A 141 -6.73 13.77 24.46
C GLY A 141 -6.23 14.13 23.07
N TYR A 142 -5.16 13.49 22.56
CA TYR A 142 -4.52 13.86 21.30
C TYR A 142 -5.16 13.22 20.06
N GLU A 143 -6.09 12.28 20.20
CA GLU A 143 -6.66 11.52 19.07
C GLU A 143 -7.27 12.43 17.99
N GLY A 144 -8.07 13.42 18.40
CA GLY A 144 -8.68 14.38 17.48
C GLY A 144 -7.64 15.22 16.72
N LEU A 145 -6.56 15.65 17.40
CA LEU A 145 -5.48 16.43 16.82
C LEU A 145 -4.73 15.62 15.73
N PHE A 146 -4.34 14.38 16.07
CA PHE A 146 -3.67 13.50 15.09
C PHE A 146 -4.57 13.25 13.89
N ARG A 147 -5.84 12.89 14.11
CA ARG A 147 -6.80 12.64 13.04
C ARG A 147 -6.98 13.86 12.13
N GLN A 148 -7.15 15.05 12.72
CA GLN A 148 -7.31 16.28 11.96
C GLN A 148 -6.10 16.60 11.07
N LYS A 149 -4.88 16.46 11.61
CA LYS A 149 -3.66 16.84 10.90
C LYS A 149 -3.18 15.78 9.91
N THR A 150 -3.34 14.51 10.24
CA THR A 150 -2.74 13.40 9.47
C THR A 150 -3.75 12.57 8.70
N GLY A 151 -5.06 12.70 8.98
CA GLY A 151 -6.10 11.82 8.42
C GLY A 151 -6.11 10.41 9.01
N LEU A 152 -5.23 10.11 9.98
CA LEU A 152 -5.01 8.77 10.53
C LEU A 152 -5.59 8.66 11.94
N VAL A 153 -5.92 7.44 12.33
CA VAL A 153 -6.24 7.08 13.72
C VAL A 153 -4.95 6.86 14.52
N LEU A 154 -4.99 6.99 15.84
CA LEU A 154 -3.88 6.59 16.70
C LEU A 154 -3.81 5.06 16.78
N ASP A 155 -2.94 4.45 16.02
CA ASP A 155 -2.72 3.00 16.01
C ASP A 155 -1.23 2.66 15.87
N ALA A 156 -0.82 1.52 16.45
CA ALA A 156 0.53 0.97 16.34
C ALA A 156 0.94 0.65 14.88
N TYR A 157 0.00 0.64 13.98
CA TYR A 157 0.20 0.47 12.54
C TYR A 157 1.21 1.49 11.98
N PHE A 158 1.09 2.75 12.38
CA PHE A 158 1.83 3.89 11.78
C PHE A 158 3.24 4.09 12.39
N SER A 159 4.14 4.73 11.64
CA SER A 159 5.57 4.77 11.96
C SER A 159 5.92 5.60 13.21
N GLY A 160 5.24 6.72 13.46
CA GLY A 160 5.65 7.70 14.48
C GLY A 160 5.79 7.11 15.88
N THR A 161 4.87 6.24 16.30
CA THR A 161 4.94 5.56 17.60
C THR A 161 6.08 4.54 17.67
N LYS A 162 6.46 3.91 16.53
CA LYS A 162 7.59 2.99 16.46
C LYS A 162 8.92 3.73 16.62
N VAL A 163 9.05 4.91 15.99
CA VAL A 163 10.22 5.78 16.18
C VAL A 163 10.34 6.20 17.64
N LYS A 164 9.23 6.67 18.25
CA LYS A 164 9.19 7.01 19.69
C LYS A 164 9.67 5.85 20.55
N TRP A 165 9.14 4.65 20.31
CA TRP A 165 9.52 3.45 21.05
C TRP A 165 11.03 3.16 20.94
N LEU A 166 11.60 3.25 19.74
CA LEU A 166 13.04 3.03 19.52
C LEU A 166 13.89 4.03 20.29
N LEU A 167 13.51 5.32 20.29
CA LEU A 167 14.25 6.35 21.01
C LEU A 167 14.17 6.20 22.54
N GLU A 168 13.12 5.57 23.05
CA GLU A 168 12.89 5.39 24.48
C GLU A 168 13.45 4.06 25.02
N ASN A 169 13.45 3.01 24.21
CA ASN A 169 13.79 1.66 24.66
C ASN A 169 15.18 1.19 24.24
N VAL A 170 15.84 1.89 23.29
CA VAL A 170 17.20 1.55 22.92
C VAL A 170 18.18 2.57 23.50
N PRO A 171 19.12 2.13 24.35
CA PRO A 171 20.05 3.04 25.02
C PRO A 171 20.84 3.93 24.05
N GLY A 172 20.89 5.23 24.34
CA GLY A 172 21.64 6.22 23.56
C GLY A 172 20.97 6.73 22.29
N PHE A 173 19.85 6.13 21.82
CA PHE A 173 19.23 6.55 20.56
C PHE A 173 18.66 7.97 20.64
N ARG A 174 18.03 8.35 21.74
CA ARG A 174 17.48 9.70 21.92
C ARG A 174 18.57 10.78 21.83
N GLU A 175 19.72 10.56 22.45
CA GLU A 175 20.84 11.50 22.40
C GLU A 175 21.44 11.58 21.00
N ARG A 176 21.69 10.44 20.36
CA ARG A 176 22.23 10.36 18.99
C ARG A 176 21.28 10.99 17.97
N ALA A 177 19.97 10.77 18.11
CA ALA A 177 18.94 11.39 17.28
C ALA A 177 18.94 12.91 17.43
N GLY A 178 19.05 13.42 18.67
CA GLY A 178 19.13 14.86 18.94
C GLY A 178 20.37 15.52 18.33
N LYS A 179 21.48 14.78 18.21
CA LYS A 179 22.71 15.22 17.53
C LYS A 179 22.65 15.08 16.01
N GLY A 180 21.59 14.52 15.43
CA GLY A 180 21.45 14.29 13.99
C GLY A 180 22.31 13.14 13.45
N GLU A 181 22.79 12.24 14.32
CA GLU A 181 23.64 11.09 13.96
C GLU A 181 22.82 9.93 13.36
N LEU A 182 21.51 9.93 13.55
CA LEU A 182 20.59 8.90 13.05
C LEU A 182 19.70 9.44 11.94
N CYS A 183 19.33 8.55 11.04
CA CYS A 183 18.26 8.74 10.06
C CYS A 183 17.09 7.83 10.40
N PHE A 184 15.88 8.33 10.21
CA PHE A 184 14.65 7.56 10.14
C PHE A 184 14.17 7.49 8.70
N GLY A 185 13.56 6.37 8.32
CA GLY A 185 12.82 6.24 7.08
C GLY A 185 11.86 5.07 7.11
N THR A 186 10.90 5.10 6.22
CA THR A 186 10.19 3.95 5.73
C THR A 186 11.06 3.21 4.72
N ILE A 187 10.60 2.08 4.19
CA ILE A 187 11.45 1.22 3.36
C ILE A 187 11.91 1.93 2.07
N ASP A 188 11.09 2.79 1.49
CA ASP A 188 11.49 3.63 0.35
C ASP A 188 12.74 4.47 0.66
N SER A 189 12.74 5.18 1.79
CA SER A 189 13.89 5.99 2.22
C SER A 189 15.14 5.13 2.42
N TRP A 190 14.98 3.94 2.99
CA TRP A 190 16.06 2.98 3.17
C TRP A 190 16.65 2.51 1.83
N LEU A 191 15.79 2.20 0.86
CA LEU A 191 16.23 1.80 -0.48
C LEU A 191 16.89 2.96 -1.23
N ILE A 192 16.29 4.16 -1.23
CA ILE A 192 16.86 5.36 -1.86
C ILE A 192 18.26 5.65 -1.28
N TYR A 193 18.38 5.61 0.05
CA TYR A 193 19.66 5.86 0.72
C TYR A 193 20.76 4.90 0.24
N ASN A 194 20.45 3.60 0.18
CA ASN A 194 21.40 2.59 -0.26
C ASN A 194 21.69 2.66 -1.77
N LEU A 195 20.66 2.83 -2.60
CA LEU A 195 20.81 2.98 -4.05
C LEU A 195 21.69 4.18 -4.44
N THR A 196 21.64 5.25 -3.66
CA THR A 196 22.40 6.49 -3.90
C THR A 196 23.72 6.56 -3.14
N GLY A 197 24.11 5.49 -2.42
CA GLY A 197 25.35 5.47 -1.62
C GLY A 197 25.35 6.49 -0.48
N GLY A 198 24.20 6.70 0.17
CA GLY A 198 24.04 7.63 1.30
C GLY A 198 23.89 9.10 0.92
N ARG A 199 23.86 9.43 -0.37
CA ARG A 199 23.77 10.83 -0.84
C ARG A 199 22.37 11.43 -0.68
N VAL A 200 21.32 10.61 -0.69
CA VAL A 200 19.92 11.06 -0.62
C VAL A 200 19.21 10.38 0.55
N HIS A 201 18.65 11.21 1.44
CA HIS A 201 17.76 10.78 2.52
C HIS A 201 16.40 11.45 2.28
N ALA A 202 15.54 10.79 1.52
CA ALA A 202 14.24 11.30 1.09
C ALA A 202 13.17 10.22 1.17
N THR A 203 11.91 10.67 1.21
CA THR A 203 10.69 9.86 1.08
C THR A 203 9.72 10.58 0.16
N ASP A 204 8.68 9.89 -0.32
CA ASP A 204 7.61 10.54 -1.04
C ASP A 204 6.45 10.98 -0.12
N VAL A 205 5.57 11.83 -0.64
CA VAL A 205 4.39 12.33 0.10
C VAL A 205 3.44 11.20 0.53
N SER A 206 3.34 10.11 -0.25
CA SER A 206 2.44 9.00 0.09
C SER A 206 2.95 8.20 1.28
N ASN A 207 4.23 7.83 1.32
CA ASN A 207 4.87 7.20 2.47
C ASN A 207 4.90 8.14 3.69
N ALA A 208 5.22 9.43 3.50
CA ALA A 208 5.21 10.42 4.57
C ALA A 208 3.82 10.50 5.25
N SER A 209 2.74 10.44 4.47
CA SER A 209 1.37 10.49 4.99
C SER A 209 1.00 9.30 5.90
N ARG A 210 1.82 8.23 5.94
CA ARG A 210 1.59 7.02 6.75
C ARG A 210 2.34 7.01 8.08
N THR A 211 2.92 8.13 8.49
CA THR A 211 3.85 8.16 9.62
C THR A 211 3.26 8.68 10.94
N LEU A 212 2.08 9.28 10.97
CA LEU A 212 1.55 10.12 12.05
C LEU A 212 2.33 11.42 12.28
N LEU A 213 3.23 11.79 11.38
CA LEU A 213 4.12 12.94 11.52
C LEU A 213 3.91 14.00 10.43
N PHE A 214 3.27 13.60 9.31
CA PHE A 214 3.05 14.46 8.15
C PHE A 214 1.68 15.13 8.22
N ASN A 215 1.67 16.45 8.13
CA ASN A 215 0.43 17.24 8.13
C ASN A 215 -0.10 17.36 6.70
N LEU A 216 -1.29 16.83 6.47
CA LEU A 216 -1.94 16.82 5.15
C LEU A 216 -2.30 18.23 4.64
N HIS A 217 -2.55 19.19 5.55
CA HIS A 217 -2.92 20.56 5.17
C HIS A 217 -1.71 21.41 4.78
N THR A 218 -0.61 21.29 5.57
CA THR A 218 0.61 22.05 5.32
C THR A 218 1.60 21.35 4.40
N GLN A 219 1.35 20.06 4.11
CA GLN A 219 2.18 19.19 3.28
C GLN A 219 3.65 19.11 3.76
N ARG A 220 3.81 19.05 5.09
CA ARG A 220 5.12 19.06 5.76
C ARG A 220 5.09 18.19 7.02
N TRP A 221 6.28 17.86 7.52
CA TRP A 221 6.43 17.34 8.87
C TRP A 221 5.88 18.32 9.88
N ASP A 222 5.01 17.87 10.78
CA ASP A 222 4.30 18.72 11.73
C ASP A 222 5.09 18.84 13.04
N GLU A 223 5.51 20.05 13.38
CA GLU A 223 6.35 20.30 14.57
C GLU A 223 5.60 20.04 15.89
N GLU A 224 4.28 20.23 15.94
CA GLU A 224 3.49 19.93 17.13
C GLU A 224 3.39 18.42 17.35
N LEU A 225 3.13 17.65 16.30
CA LEU A 225 3.09 16.18 16.38
C LEU A 225 4.47 15.61 16.76
N LEU A 226 5.54 16.15 16.18
CA LEU A 226 6.91 15.81 16.55
C LEU A 226 7.19 16.12 18.03
N GLY A 227 6.73 17.27 18.53
CA GLY A 227 6.85 17.67 19.93
C GLY A 227 6.11 16.72 20.88
N ILE A 228 4.87 16.35 20.56
CA ILE A 228 4.06 15.40 21.35
C ILE A 228 4.72 14.02 21.42
N LEU A 229 5.27 13.55 20.30
CA LEU A 229 5.96 12.26 20.23
C LEU A 229 7.41 12.34 20.76
N GLY A 230 7.96 13.54 20.96
CA GLY A 230 9.34 13.76 21.39
C GLY A 230 10.39 13.35 20.35
N LEU A 231 10.11 13.60 19.06
CA LEU A 231 10.95 13.20 17.94
C LEU A 231 11.75 14.39 17.39
N PRO A 232 13.09 14.30 17.32
CA PRO A 232 13.90 15.34 16.69
C PRO A 232 13.69 15.41 15.18
N LYS A 233 13.46 16.61 14.64
CA LYS A 233 13.29 16.85 13.20
C LYS A 233 14.50 16.37 12.36
N ALA A 234 15.70 16.38 12.94
CA ALA A 234 16.92 15.93 12.28
C ALA A 234 16.92 14.44 11.85
N LEU A 235 16.01 13.63 12.41
CA LEU A 235 15.82 12.24 12.01
C LEU A 235 15.16 12.09 10.64
N LEU A 236 14.31 13.06 10.26
CA LEU A 236 13.33 12.90 9.20
C LEU A 236 13.93 13.07 7.81
N PRO A 237 13.48 12.27 6.82
CA PRO A 237 13.86 12.45 5.43
C PRO A 237 13.25 13.72 4.81
N GLU A 238 13.83 14.19 3.72
CA GLU A 238 13.21 15.18 2.85
C GLU A 238 11.97 14.56 2.20
N VAL A 239 10.85 15.28 2.20
CA VAL A 239 9.62 14.85 1.52
C VAL A 239 9.59 15.41 0.11
N ARG A 240 9.38 14.54 -0.89
CA ARG A 240 9.34 14.88 -2.31
C ARG A 240 8.04 14.40 -2.96
N PRO A 241 7.68 14.95 -4.13
CA PRO A 241 6.59 14.40 -4.95
C PRO A 241 6.81 12.93 -5.29
N SER A 242 5.73 12.15 -5.44
CA SER A 242 5.79 10.72 -5.78
C SER A 242 6.38 10.47 -7.18
N ALA A 243 6.12 11.38 -8.14
CA ALA A 243 6.75 11.40 -9.46
C ALA A 243 7.65 12.63 -9.57
N GLY A 244 8.96 12.43 -9.58
CA GLY A 244 9.99 13.45 -9.60
C GLY A 244 11.35 12.82 -9.32
N LEU A 245 12.44 13.56 -9.53
CA LEU A 245 13.78 13.02 -9.38
C LEU A 245 14.19 12.93 -7.90
N PHE A 246 14.50 11.71 -7.42
CA PHE A 246 15.07 11.44 -6.10
C PHE A 246 16.60 11.36 -6.11
N GLY A 247 17.21 11.14 -7.26
CA GLY A 247 18.64 10.96 -7.44
C GLY A 247 18.94 9.89 -8.47
N GLU A 248 20.20 9.45 -8.52
CA GLU A 248 20.64 8.38 -9.41
C GLU A 248 21.29 7.26 -8.60
N THR A 249 21.11 6.02 -9.07
CA THR A 249 21.77 4.87 -8.48
C THR A 249 23.28 4.97 -8.64
N LEU A 250 24.03 4.31 -7.75
CA LEU A 250 25.46 4.11 -7.94
C LEU A 250 25.68 3.24 -9.18
N PRO A 251 26.59 3.63 -10.09
CA PRO A 251 26.88 2.85 -11.30
C PRO A 251 27.33 1.41 -10.99
N GLU A 252 28.00 1.21 -9.86
CA GLU A 252 28.51 -0.10 -9.42
C GLU A 252 27.41 -1.12 -9.14
N LEU A 253 26.20 -0.67 -8.87
CA LEU A 253 25.07 -1.56 -8.54
C LEU A 253 24.51 -2.26 -9.80
N PHE A 254 24.47 -1.54 -10.92
CA PHE A 254 23.82 -2.03 -12.14
C PHE A 254 24.68 -1.95 -13.41
N GLY A 255 25.86 -1.30 -13.34
CA GLY A 255 26.74 -1.06 -14.48
C GLY A 255 26.50 0.28 -15.19
N ALA A 256 25.43 1.01 -14.82
CA ALA A 256 25.12 2.37 -15.25
C ALA A 256 24.34 3.11 -14.16
N PRO A 257 24.40 4.45 -14.08
CA PRO A 257 23.53 5.22 -13.23
C PRO A 257 22.09 5.19 -13.80
N ILE A 258 21.11 4.93 -12.94
CA ILE A 258 19.68 4.90 -13.30
C ILE A 258 18.97 5.97 -12.48
N PRO A 259 18.21 6.92 -13.09
CA PRO A 259 17.42 7.90 -12.36
C PRO A 259 16.33 7.24 -11.52
N ILE A 260 16.27 7.54 -10.22
CA ILE A 260 15.18 7.16 -9.33
C ILE A 260 14.14 8.27 -9.43
N ALA A 261 13.00 8.01 -10.08
CA ALA A 261 12.07 9.06 -10.46
C ALA A 261 10.60 8.78 -10.12
N GLY A 262 10.30 7.66 -9.50
CA GLY A 262 8.96 7.32 -9.01
C GLY A 262 9.06 6.61 -7.67
N VAL A 263 8.34 7.10 -6.65
CA VAL A 263 8.30 6.49 -5.32
C VAL A 263 6.89 6.59 -4.77
N ALA A 264 6.32 5.47 -4.33
CA ALA A 264 5.03 5.48 -3.65
C ALA A 264 4.86 4.25 -2.74
N GLY A 265 4.07 4.39 -1.68
CA GLY A 265 3.60 3.26 -0.90
C GLY A 265 2.83 2.27 -1.78
N ASP A 266 2.86 0.98 -1.41
CA ASP A 266 2.33 -0.12 -2.21
C ASP A 266 0.87 0.09 -2.67
N GLN A 267 0.02 0.56 -1.78
CA GLN A 267 -1.40 0.77 -2.07
C GLN A 267 -1.64 1.99 -2.97
N GLN A 268 -0.85 3.04 -2.80
CA GLN A 268 -0.88 4.23 -3.66
C GLN A 268 -0.31 3.92 -5.05
N ALA A 269 0.78 3.17 -5.12
CA ALA A 269 1.31 2.68 -6.39
C ALA A 269 0.28 1.82 -7.13
N ALA A 270 -0.40 0.90 -6.44
CA ALA A 270 -1.47 0.11 -7.03
C ALA A 270 -2.63 0.97 -7.55
N LEU A 271 -3.04 2.02 -6.82
CA LEU A 271 -4.06 2.97 -7.26
C LEU A 271 -3.65 3.69 -8.56
N PHE A 272 -2.37 4.10 -8.64
CA PHE A 272 -1.80 4.74 -9.83
C PHE A 272 -1.68 3.75 -10.99
N GLY A 273 -1.21 2.52 -10.74
CA GLY A 273 -1.09 1.44 -11.73
C GLY A 273 -2.43 0.97 -12.28
N GLN A 274 -3.48 1.06 -11.48
CA GLN A 274 -4.87 0.87 -11.90
C GLN A 274 -5.44 2.07 -12.68
N ALA A 275 -4.66 3.12 -12.92
CA ALA A 275 -5.11 4.34 -13.59
C ALA A 275 -6.38 4.96 -12.98
N CYS A 276 -6.49 4.93 -11.65
CA CYS A 276 -7.62 5.53 -10.93
C CYS A 276 -7.41 7.04 -10.76
N PHE A 277 -7.41 7.79 -11.87
CA PHE A 277 -7.04 9.21 -11.92
C PHE A 277 -8.21 10.18 -11.79
N THR A 278 -9.42 9.69 -11.75
CA THR A 278 -10.62 10.54 -11.59
C THR A 278 -11.23 10.33 -10.21
N PRO A 279 -11.65 11.39 -9.49
CA PRO A 279 -12.33 11.25 -8.21
C PRO A 279 -13.54 10.28 -8.29
N GLY A 280 -13.65 9.42 -7.29
CA GLY A 280 -14.64 8.33 -7.23
C GLY A 280 -14.17 7.01 -7.84
N MET A 281 -13.06 6.97 -8.58
CA MET A 281 -12.44 5.71 -8.99
C MET A 281 -11.79 5.02 -7.79
N ALA A 282 -11.98 3.72 -7.69
CA ALA A 282 -11.46 2.92 -6.59
C ALA A 282 -10.82 1.63 -7.07
N LYS A 283 -9.83 1.20 -6.29
CA LYS A 283 -9.22 -0.12 -6.44
C LYS A 283 -9.35 -0.93 -5.16
N ASN A 284 -9.31 -2.26 -5.30
CA ASN A 284 -9.18 -3.19 -4.18
C ASN A 284 -8.10 -4.22 -4.49
N THR A 285 -7.08 -4.28 -3.63
CA THR A 285 -6.02 -5.30 -3.71
C THR A 285 -6.37 -6.46 -2.80
N TYR A 286 -6.58 -7.64 -3.38
CA TYR A 286 -6.96 -8.87 -2.69
C TYR A 286 -5.72 -9.71 -2.39
N GLY A 287 -5.17 -9.51 -1.19
CA GLY A 287 -4.06 -10.30 -0.64
C GLY A 287 -4.49 -11.12 0.59
N THR A 288 -3.63 -11.21 1.59
CA THR A 288 -3.96 -11.76 2.92
C THR A 288 -5.14 -11.03 3.55
N GLY A 289 -5.15 -9.70 3.44
CA GLY A 289 -6.28 -8.80 3.66
C GLY A 289 -6.73 -8.16 2.34
N CYS A 290 -7.70 -7.24 2.41
CA CYS A 290 -8.04 -6.35 1.30
C CYS A 290 -7.69 -4.91 1.68
N PHE A 291 -7.11 -4.19 0.72
CA PHE A 291 -6.82 -2.77 0.86
C PHE A 291 -7.52 -2.00 -0.26
N LEU A 292 -8.52 -1.23 0.16
CA LEU A 292 -9.36 -0.45 -0.74
C LEU A 292 -8.91 1.01 -0.66
N LEU A 293 -8.67 1.61 -1.82
CA LEU A 293 -8.42 3.04 -1.95
C LEU A 293 -9.40 3.63 -2.97
N MET A 294 -10.05 4.74 -2.59
CA MET A 294 -10.84 5.57 -3.48
C MET A 294 -10.14 6.92 -3.66
N HIS A 295 -9.85 7.28 -4.89
CA HIS A 295 -9.28 8.59 -5.23
C HIS A 295 -10.32 9.69 -4.98
N THR A 296 -9.94 10.74 -4.24
CA THR A 296 -10.82 11.89 -3.93
C THR A 296 -10.38 13.18 -4.62
N GLY A 297 -9.34 13.10 -5.48
CA GLY A 297 -8.76 14.26 -6.14
C GLY A 297 -8.01 15.15 -5.17
N GLN A 298 -8.18 16.47 -5.32
CA GLN A 298 -7.53 17.47 -4.47
C GLN A 298 -8.32 17.73 -3.17
N GLU A 299 -9.43 17.07 -2.97
CA GLU A 299 -10.25 17.21 -1.78
C GLU A 299 -9.78 16.26 -0.68
N GLN A 300 -9.37 16.83 0.44
CA GLN A 300 -9.05 16.10 1.65
C GLN A 300 -10.36 15.76 2.40
N VAL A 301 -10.92 14.61 2.11
CA VAL A 301 -12.14 14.13 2.77
C VAL A 301 -11.82 13.63 4.18
N THR A 302 -12.44 14.22 5.20
CA THR A 302 -12.35 13.73 6.58
C THR A 302 -13.41 12.67 6.81
N SER A 303 -13.00 11.43 6.98
CA SER A 303 -13.93 10.31 7.17
C SER A 303 -14.71 10.41 8.49
N GLN A 304 -16.03 10.19 8.41
CA GLN A 304 -16.92 10.03 9.57
C GLN A 304 -17.29 8.55 9.81
N ASN A 305 -16.95 7.67 8.86
CA ASN A 305 -17.30 6.26 8.86
C ASN A 305 -16.11 5.33 9.13
N GLY A 306 -15.08 5.82 9.85
CA GLY A 306 -13.96 4.98 10.31
C GLY A 306 -12.92 4.68 9.23
N LEU A 307 -12.87 5.42 8.13
CA LEU A 307 -11.83 5.29 7.12
C LEU A 307 -10.62 6.17 7.45
N LEU A 308 -9.53 5.94 6.72
CA LEU A 308 -8.34 6.77 6.77
C LEU A 308 -8.34 7.73 5.59
N THR A 309 -7.89 8.96 5.82
CA THR A 309 -7.54 9.89 4.75
C THR A 309 -6.03 9.84 4.56
N THR A 310 -5.58 9.66 3.32
CA THR A 310 -4.17 9.51 3.00
C THR A 310 -3.83 10.28 1.71
N VAL A 311 -2.55 10.53 1.46
CA VAL A 311 -2.12 11.05 0.16
C VAL A 311 -2.18 9.92 -0.86
N ALA A 312 -2.75 10.18 -2.02
CA ALA A 312 -2.70 9.27 -3.17
C ALA A 312 -1.33 9.38 -3.85
N TRP A 313 -0.98 10.56 -4.35
CA TRP A 313 0.31 10.91 -4.96
C TRP A 313 0.46 12.43 -5.11
N GLN A 314 1.65 12.82 -5.51
CA GLN A 314 1.93 14.14 -6.07
C GLN A 314 2.85 13.99 -7.28
N LEU A 315 2.51 14.63 -8.38
CA LEU A 315 3.41 14.76 -9.52
C LEU A 315 4.24 16.03 -9.35
N GLU A 316 5.46 16.06 -9.85
CA GLU A 316 6.33 17.22 -9.73
C GLU A 316 5.67 18.47 -10.36
N GLY A 317 5.64 19.57 -9.59
CA GLY A 317 4.95 20.81 -9.98
C GLY A 317 3.42 20.74 -9.96
N GLY A 318 2.83 19.59 -9.63
CA GLY A 318 1.39 19.38 -9.54
C GLY A 318 0.84 19.53 -8.12
N PRO A 319 -0.49 19.53 -7.97
CA PRO A 319 -1.16 19.52 -6.68
C PRO A 319 -0.99 18.17 -5.98
N LEU A 320 -1.16 18.19 -4.64
CA LEU A 320 -1.31 16.97 -3.85
C LEU A 320 -2.69 16.37 -4.11
N GLU A 321 -2.75 15.07 -4.35
CA GLU A 321 -3.99 14.33 -4.52
C GLU A 321 -4.19 13.35 -3.37
N TYR A 322 -5.45 13.14 -2.97
CA TYR A 322 -5.83 12.38 -1.78
C TYR A 322 -6.64 11.14 -2.13
N ALA A 323 -6.69 10.23 -1.16
CA ALA A 323 -7.54 9.05 -1.21
C ALA A 323 -8.15 8.75 0.16
N LEU A 324 -9.32 8.15 0.16
CA LEU A 324 -9.85 7.41 1.30
C LEU A 324 -9.32 5.98 1.26
N GLU A 325 -8.92 5.47 2.42
CA GLU A 325 -8.44 4.09 2.56
C GLU A 325 -9.23 3.35 3.63
N GLY A 326 -9.63 2.12 3.29
CA GLY A 326 -10.16 1.15 4.23
C GLY A 326 -9.46 -0.18 4.11
N SER A 327 -9.17 -0.80 5.25
CA SER A 327 -8.45 -2.06 5.33
C SER A 327 -9.34 -3.16 5.89
N VAL A 328 -9.43 -4.27 5.17
CA VAL A 328 -10.02 -5.53 5.61
C VAL A 328 -8.88 -6.44 6.02
N PHE A 329 -8.76 -6.78 7.30
CA PHE A 329 -7.60 -7.49 7.83
C PHE A 329 -7.52 -8.95 7.37
N VAL A 330 -8.66 -9.58 7.16
CA VAL A 330 -8.75 -11.01 6.81
C VAL A 330 -9.56 -11.20 5.53
N ALA A 331 -8.83 -11.44 4.42
CA ALA A 331 -9.42 -11.80 3.13
C ALA A 331 -8.85 -13.16 2.67
N GLY A 332 -7.78 -13.21 1.90
CA GLY A 332 -7.13 -14.46 1.53
C GLY A 332 -6.70 -15.33 2.72
N ALA A 333 -6.48 -14.72 3.89
CA ALA A 333 -6.19 -15.43 5.12
C ALA A 333 -7.32 -16.38 5.57
N VAL A 334 -8.59 -16.11 5.25
CA VAL A 334 -9.68 -17.05 5.55
C VAL A 334 -9.56 -18.32 4.71
N VAL A 335 -9.10 -18.20 3.46
CA VAL A 335 -8.85 -19.36 2.57
C VAL A 335 -7.66 -20.17 3.09
N GLN A 336 -6.59 -19.50 3.54
CA GLN A 336 -5.46 -20.18 4.19
C GLN A 336 -5.90 -20.91 5.45
N TRP A 337 -6.74 -20.31 6.28
CA TRP A 337 -7.29 -20.96 7.47
C TRP A 337 -8.13 -22.19 7.14
N LEU A 338 -8.94 -22.15 6.08
CA LEU A 338 -9.70 -23.33 5.61
C LEU A 338 -8.78 -24.45 5.14
N ARG A 339 -7.60 -24.11 4.59
CA ARG A 339 -6.56 -25.08 4.18
C ARG A 339 -5.79 -25.60 5.39
N ASP A 340 -5.14 -24.71 6.15
CA ASP A 340 -4.14 -25.06 7.15
C ASP A 340 -4.76 -25.34 8.53
N GLY A 341 -5.84 -24.66 8.88
CA GLY A 341 -6.52 -24.78 10.17
C GLY A 341 -7.59 -25.88 10.18
N LEU A 342 -8.40 -25.95 9.12
CA LEU A 342 -9.50 -26.92 9.03
C LEU A 342 -9.22 -28.10 8.10
N GLY A 343 -8.26 -28.01 7.19
CA GLY A 343 -7.90 -29.09 6.26
C GLY A 343 -9.01 -29.46 5.27
N ILE A 344 -9.94 -28.55 4.97
CA ILE A 344 -11.05 -28.84 4.06
C ILE A 344 -10.72 -28.65 2.58
N ILE A 345 -9.61 -28.01 2.28
CA ILE A 345 -8.96 -27.90 0.97
C ILE A 345 -7.46 -28.18 1.12
N GLN A 346 -6.81 -28.63 0.06
CA GLN A 346 -5.35 -28.89 0.03
C GLN A 346 -4.59 -27.66 -0.50
N ASN A 347 -5.16 -27.00 -1.50
CA ASN A 347 -4.60 -25.81 -2.15
C ASN A 347 -5.64 -24.70 -2.19
N SER A 348 -5.20 -23.44 -2.12
CA SER A 348 -6.10 -22.28 -2.17
C SER A 348 -6.91 -22.21 -3.48
N SER A 349 -6.38 -22.75 -4.58
CA SER A 349 -7.08 -22.81 -5.87
C SER A 349 -8.30 -23.74 -5.87
N GLU A 350 -8.38 -24.68 -4.93
CA GLU A 350 -9.52 -25.62 -4.83
C GLU A 350 -10.79 -24.98 -4.26
N ILE A 351 -10.66 -23.83 -3.58
CA ILE A 351 -11.79 -23.24 -2.87
C ILE A 351 -12.94 -22.87 -3.80
N GLU A 352 -12.65 -22.37 -4.99
CA GLU A 352 -13.67 -22.03 -5.96
C GLU A 352 -14.45 -23.27 -6.41
N HIS A 353 -13.74 -24.36 -6.72
CA HIS A 353 -14.37 -25.61 -7.11
C HIS A 353 -15.25 -26.17 -6.00
N LEU A 354 -14.78 -26.13 -4.75
CA LEU A 354 -15.56 -26.58 -3.60
C LEU A 354 -16.80 -25.71 -3.37
N ALA A 355 -16.66 -24.39 -3.43
CA ALA A 355 -17.75 -23.43 -3.24
C ALA A 355 -18.83 -23.55 -4.34
N ARG A 356 -18.45 -23.91 -5.57
CA ARG A 356 -19.37 -24.12 -6.70
C ARG A 356 -20.21 -25.40 -6.58
N GLN A 357 -19.94 -26.30 -5.64
CA GLN A 357 -20.76 -27.49 -5.39
C GLN A 357 -22.13 -27.14 -4.78
N VAL A 358 -22.32 -25.92 -4.31
CA VAL A 358 -23.58 -25.40 -3.77
C VAL A 358 -23.95 -24.11 -4.48
N SER A 359 -25.26 -23.89 -4.68
CA SER A 359 -25.76 -22.69 -5.36
C SER A 359 -25.82 -21.46 -4.45
N SER A 360 -25.89 -21.68 -3.12
CA SER A 360 -25.95 -20.63 -2.09
C SER A 360 -25.23 -21.09 -0.83
N THR A 361 -25.08 -20.21 0.15
CA THR A 361 -24.60 -20.58 1.50
C THR A 361 -25.69 -21.19 2.38
N ASP A 362 -26.93 -21.25 1.90
CA ASP A 362 -28.13 -21.65 2.64
C ASP A 362 -28.28 -20.97 4.02
N GLY A 363 -27.89 -19.66 4.05
CA GLY A 363 -27.96 -18.84 5.25
C GLY A 363 -26.76 -18.95 6.19
N VAL A 364 -25.72 -19.68 5.79
CA VAL A 364 -24.45 -19.72 6.54
C VAL A 364 -23.66 -18.44 6.23
N TYR A 365 -23.25 -17.72 7.28
CA TYR A 365 -22.33 -16.59 7.22
C TYR A 365 -21.09 -16.88 8.04
N LEU A 366 -19.93 -16.53 7.50
CA LEU A 366 -18.66 -16.59 8.19
C LEU A 366 -18.12 -15.17 8.33
N VAL A 367 -17.89 -14.71 9.55
CA VAL A 367 -17.24 -13.43 9.84
C VAL A 367 -15.79 -13.72 10.22
N PRO A 368 -14.80 -13.41 9.36
CA PRO A 368 -13.41 -13.84 9.58
C PRO A 368 -12.64 -12.86 10.47
N ALA A 369 -13.16 -12.50 11.63
CA ALA A 369 -12.56 -11.56 12.56
C ALA A 369 -11.43 -12.21 13.41
N PHE A 370 -10.48 -12.92 12.76
CA PHE A 370 -9.42 -13.67 13.47
C PHE A 370 -8.48 -12.77 14.29
N VAL A 371 -8.31 -11.53 13.86
CA VAL A 371 -7.49 -10.50 14.50
C VAL A 371 -8.32 -9.24 14.84
N GLY A 372 -9.63 -9.40 15.05
CA GLY A 372 -10.57 -8.31 15.13
C GLY A 372 -11.12 -7.89 13.77
N LEU A 373 -11.92 -6.83 13.75
CA LEU A 373 -12.48 -6.21 12.55
C LEU A 373 -11.78 -4.87 12.28
N GLY A 374 -11.38 -4.65 11.02
CA GLY A 374 -10.86 -3.37 10.54
C GLY A 374 -11.97 -2.37 10.20
N ALA A 375 -11.72 -1.50 9.25
CA ALA A 375 -12.69 -0.51 8.77
C ALA A 375 -13.98 -1.20 8.25
N PRO A 376 -15.15 -0.61 8.49
CA PRO A 376 -15.42 0.60 9.26
C PRO A 376 -15.62 0.36 10.76
N TYR A 377 -15.51 -0.88 11.23
CA TYR A 377 -15.92 -1.32 12.58
C TYR A 377 -14.88 -1.01 13.66
N TRP A 378 -13.59 -1.18 13.38
CA TRP A 378 -12.45 -1.00 14.31
C TRP A 378 -12.65 -1.70 15.66
N ASP A 379 -13.10 -2.97 15.63
CA ASP A 379 -13.32 -3.77 16.84
C ASP A 379 -12.19 -4.80 17.01
N PRO A 380 -11.22 -4.55 17.90
CA PRO A 380 -10.12 -5.48 18.18
C PRO A 380 -10.58 -6.70 19.02
N TYR A 381 -11.75 -6.63 19.63
CA TYR A 381 -12.33 -7.66 20.49
C TYR A 381 -13.24 -8.63 19.71
N ALA A 382 -13.59 -8.32 18.48
CA ALA A 382 -14.32 -9.24 17.60
C ALA A 382 -13.50 -10.50 17.35
N ARG A 383 -14.18 -11.64 17.17
CA ARG A 383 -13.55 -12.92 16.84
C ARG A 383 -14.28 -13.62 15.70
N GLY A 384 -13.54 -14.52 15.00
CA GLY A 384 -14.07 -15.32 13.92
C GLY A 384 -15.32 -16.07 14.35
N THR A 385 -16.41 -15.91 13.57
CA THR A 385 -17.74 -16.41 13.94
C THR A 385 -18.41 -17.04 12.72
N VAL A 386 -19.04 -18.21 12.91
CA VAL A 386 -19.87 -18.84 11.88
C VAL A 386 -21.29 -18.95 12.43
N VAL A 387 -22.28 -18.44 11.68
CA VAL A 387 -23.70 -18.49 12.05
C VAL A 387 -24.53 -19.10 10.94
N GLY A 388 -25.76 -19.56 11.25
CA GLY A 388 -26.69 -20.08 10.26
C GLY A 388 -26.47 -21.57 9.91
N LEU A 389 -25.61 -22.29 10.64
CA LEU A 389 -25.41 -23.73 10.41
C LEU A 389 -26.68 -24.53 10.67
N THR A 390 -26.95 -25.44 9.78
CA THR A 390 -28.00 -26.46 9.89
C THR A 390 -27.39 -27.86 9.75
N ARG A 391 -28.18 -28.90 9.96
CA ARG A 391 -27.72 -30.29 9.73
C ARG A 391 -27.34 -30.56 8.28
N GLY A 392 -27.86 -29.78 7.33
CA GLY A 392 -27.54 -29.88 5.89
C GLY A 392 -26.27 -29.12 5.50
N SER A 393 -25.70 -28.29 6.39
CA SER A 393 -24.51 -27.50 6.07
C SER A 393 -23.30 -28.42 5.87
N SER A 394 -22.54 -28.19 4.82
CA SER A 394 -21.37 -28.94 4.41
C SER A 394 -20.12 -28.06 4.29
N LYS A 395 -18.97 -28.67 4.06
CA LYS A 395 -17.71 -27.94 3.77
C LYS A 395 -17.83 -26.99 2.56
N ALA A 396 -18.68 -27.32 1.58
CA ALA A 396 -18.92 -26.47 0.43
C ALA A 396 -19.64 -25.16 0.81
N HIS A 397 -20.61 -25.21 1.74
CA HIS A 397 -21.27 -24.02 2.28
C HIS A 397 -20.27 -23.14 3.06
N LEU A 398 -19.35 -23.72 3.84
CA LEU A 398 -18.31 -22.98 4.55
C LEU A 398 -17.31 -22.34 3.57
N ALA A 399 -16.88 -23.06 2.54
CA ALA A 399 -16.00 -22.51 1.51
C ALA A 399 -16.66 -21.33 0.76
N ARG A 400 -17.94 -21.47 0.41
CA ARG A 400 -18.69 -20.40 -0.22
C ARG A 400 -18.88 -19.20 0.71
N ALA A 401 -19.27 -19.44 1.96
CA ALA A 401 -19.43 -18.38 2.96
C ALA A 401 -18.11 -17.62 3.22
N ALA A 402 -16.96 -18.29 3.15
CA ALA A 402 -15.65 -17.65 3.26
C ALA A 402 -15.36 -16.71 2.08
N LEU A 403 -15.64 -17.13 0.84
CA LEU A 403 -15.50 -16.25 -0.34
C LEU A 403 -16.48 -15.07 -0.28
N GLU A 404 -17.75 -15.33 0.06
CA GLU A 404 -18.76 -14.28 0.19
C GLU A 404 -18.42 -13.28 1.30
N ALA A 405 -17.78 -13.73 2.41
CA ALA A 405 -17.32 -12.86 3.50
C ALA A 405 -16.30 -11.82 3.04
N ILE A 406 -15.40 -12.18 2.13
CA ILE A 406 -14.42 -11.24 1.55
C ILE A 406 -15.16 -10.12 0.80
N ALA A 407 -16.16 -10.48 0.02
CA ALA A 407 -16.95 -9.53 -0.76
C ALA A 407 -17.86 -8.65 0.12
N TYR A 408 -18.45 -9.19 1.17
CA TYR A 408 -19.25 -8.40 2.13
C TYR A 408 -18.40 -7.36 2.86
N GLN A 409 -17.23 -7.73 3.37
CA GLN A 409 -16.33 -6.78 4.03
C GLN A 409 -15.88 -5.66 3.06
N SER A 410 -15.59 -5.99 1.81
CA SER A 410 -15.27 -5.00 0.78
C SER A 410 -16.43 -4.05 0.54
N ARG A 411 -17.69 -4.55 0.54
CA ARG A 411 -18.88 -3.72 0.44
C ARG A 411 -19.02 -2.77 1.64
N ASP A 412 -18.80 -3.26 2.87
CA ASP A 412 -18.85 -2.42 4.08
C ASP A 412 -17.92 -1.21 3.96
N VAL A 413 -16.71 -1.43 3.45
CA VAL A 413 -15.71 -0.35 3.26
C VAL A 413 -16.12 0.59 2.14
N LEU A 414 -16.59 0.07 1.00
CA LEU A 414 -16.97 0.90 -0.15
C LEU A 414 -18.22 1.75 0.12
N GLU A 415 -19.22 1.22 0.84
CA GLU A 415 -20.37 2.01 1.29
C GLU A 415 -19.92 3.18 2.20
N ALA A 416 -18.95 2.94 3.09
CA ALA A 416 -18.37 3.99 3.91
C ALA A 416 -17.61 5.03 3.07
N MET A 417 -16.86 4.60 2.03
CA MET A 417 -16.15 5.51 1.13
C MET A 417 -17.10 6.40 0.35
N GLU A 418 -18.18 5.82 -0.22
CA GLU A 418 -19.19 6.58 -0.95
C GLU A 418 -19.91 7.59 -0.05
N ALA A 419 -20.26 7.19 1.18
CA ALA A 419 -20.91 8.06 2.14
C ALA A 419 -20.01 9.22 2.59
N ASP A 420 -18.71 8.98 2.82
CA ASP A 420 -17.75 10.02 3.24
C ASP A 420 -17.37 10.97 2.10
N ALA A 421 -17.14 10.43 0.91
CA ALA A 421 -16.71 11.22 -0.25
C ALA A 421 -17.86 11.93 -0.97
N GLY A 422 -19.11 11.51 -0.76
CA GLY A 422 -20.24 11.96 -1.57
C GLY A 422 -20.14 11.58 -3.05
N LEU A 423 -19.32 10.57 -3.37
CA LEU A 423 -19.05 10.07 -4.70
C LEU A 423 -19.64 8.68 -4.85
N GLN A 424 -20.09 8.33 -6.07
CA GLN A 424 -20.57 6.99 -6.37
C GLN A 424 -19.51 6.21 -7.17
N LEU A 425 -19.32 4.96 -6.80
CA LEU A 425 -18.41 4.05 -7.48
C LEU A 425 -19.04 3.61 -8.83
N SER A 426 -18.40 3.96 -9.93
CA SER A 426 -18.84 3.54 -11.27
C SER A 426 -18.37 2.13 -11.63
N GLU A 427 -17.18 1.74 -11.17
CA GLU A 427 -16.59 0.40 -11.28
C GLU A 427 -15.53 0.21 -10.20
N LEU A 428 -15.34 -1.03 -9.74
CA LEU A 428 -14.26 -1.41 -8.85
C LEU A 428 -13.14 -2.10 -9.64
N ARG A 429 -11.95 -1.53 -9.63
CA ARG A 429 -10.75 -2.13 -10.22
C ARG A 429 -10.06 -3.03 -9.21
N MET A 430 -9.70 -4.24 -9.64
CA MET A 430 -9.18 -5.24 -8.72
C MET A 430 -7.87 -5.84 -9.15
N ASP A 431 -7.02 -6.08 -8.17
CA ASP A 431 -5.76 -6.78 -8.33
C ASP A 431 -5.47 -7.69 -7.12
N GLY A 432 -4.30 -8.34 -7.14
CA GLY A 432 -3.88 -9.29 -6.13
C GLY A 432 -4.29 -10.74 -6.44
N GLY A 433 -3.66 -11.66 -5.72
CA GLY A 433 -3.70 -13.09 -6.05
C GLY A 433 -5.07 -13.76 -6.01
N ALA A 434 -6.02 -13.27 -5.19
CA ALA A 434 -7.35 -13.86 -5.10
C ALA A 434 -8.28 -13.46 -6.26
N THR A 435 -7.89 -12.49 -7.10
CA THR A 435 -8.71 -12.03 -8.23
C THR A 435 -8.85 -13.05 -9.36
N VAL A 436 -8.04 -14.10 -9.37
CA VAL A 436 -8.17 -15.24 -10.29
C VAL A 436 -9.45 -16.04 -10.04
N ASN A 437 -10.05 -15.94 -8.85
CA ASN A 437 -11.28 -16.63 -8.47
C ASN A 437 -12.50 -15.90 -9.07
N ASP A 438 -13.03 -16.42 -10.15
CA ASP A 438 -14.15 -15.81 -10.87
C ASP A 438 -15.48 -15.86 -10.08
N LEU A 439 -15.66 -16.85 -9.19
CA LEU A 439 -16.84 -16.89 -8.32
C LEU A 439 -16.84 -15.73 -7.31
N LEU A 440 -15.71 -15.48 -6.69
CA LEU A 440 -15.53 -14.34 -5.78
C LEU A 440 -15.74 -13.02 -6.52
N MET A 441 -15.17 -12.86 -7.73
CA MET A 441 -15.27 -11.65 -8.51
C MET A 441 -16.71 -11.36 -8.95
N GLN A 442 -17.44 -12.38 -9.41
CA GLN A 442 -18.84 -12.25 -9.77
C GLN A 442 -19.70 -11.90 -8.54
N PHE A 443 -19.48 -12.60 -7.42
CA PHE A 443 -20.20 -12.29 -6.19
C PHE A 443 -19.88 -10.87 -5.66
N GLN A 444 -18.65 -10.40 -5.82
CA GLN A 444 -18.29 -9.03 -5.49
C GLN A 444 -19.09 -8.01 -6.33
N ALA A 445 -19.18 -8.21 -7.65
CA ALA A 445 -20.01 -7.37 -8.52
C ALA A 445 -21.49 -7.43 -8.12
N ASP A 446 -22.00 -8.62 -7.87
CA ASP A 446 -23.38 -8.87 -7.47
C ASP A 446 -23.74 -8.17 -6.17
N ILE A 447 -22.91 -8.32 -5.14
CA ILE A 447 -23.22 -7.76 -3.81
C ILE A 447 -23.01 -6.24 -3.74
N LEU A 448 -22.11 -5.69 -4.53
CA LEU A 448 -21.95 -4.23 -4.69
C LEU A 448 -23.10 -3.64 -5.53
N GLY A 449 -23.52 -4.34 -6.57
CA GLY A 449 -24.37 -3.79 -7.61
C GLY A 449 -23.64 -2.86 -8.57
N THR A 450 -22.33 -2.99 -8.62
CA THR A 450 -21.41 -2.18 -9.42
C THR A 450 -20.45 -3.11 -10.15
N PRO A 451 -20.10 -2.82 -11.41
CA PRO A 451 -19.17 -3.63 -12.17
C PRO A 451 -17.82 -3.77 -11.47
N VAL A 452 -17.24 -4.94 -11.58
CA VAL A 452 -15.92 -5.28 -11.05
C VAL A 452 -15.00 -5.65 -12.20
N VAL A 453 -13.79 -5.09 -12.22
CA VAL A 453 -12.94 -5.16 -13.39
C VAL A 453 -11.53 -5.65 -13.01
N ARG A 454 -11.09 -6.72 -13.70
CA ARG A 454 -9.73 -7.24 -13.59
C ARG A 454 -8.90 -6.74 -14.77
N PRO A 455 -7.73 -6.08 -14.53
CA PRO A 455 -6.86 -5.59 -15.59
C PRO A 455 -6.09 -6.72 -16.27
N GLN A 456 -5.54 -6.46 -17.45
CA GLN A 456 -4.66 -7.40 -18.15
C GLN A 456 -3.34 -7.60 -17.40
N VAL A 457 -2.73 -6.53 -16.91
CA VAL A 457 -1.53 -6.58 -16.08
C VAL A 457 -1.96 -6.58 -14.61
N THR A 458 -1.76 -7.70 -13.94
CA THR A 458 -2.18 -7.90 -12.53
C THR A 458 -1.14 -7.40 -11.52
N GLU A 459 0.10 -7.14 -11.95
CA GLU A 459 1.19 -6.60 -11.13
C GLU A 459 1.07 -5.06 -10.99
N THR A 460 -0.10 -4.59 -10.64
CA THR A 460 -0.47 -3.16 -10.66
C THR A 460 0.34 -2.32 -9.69
N THR A 461 0.82 -2.89 -8.59
CA THR A 461 1.67 -2.21 -7.61
C THR A 461 3.02 -1.83 -8.22
N ALA A 462 3.75 -2.80 -8.77
CA ALA A 462 5.01 -2.56 -9.46
C ALA A 462 4.83 -1.68 -10.71
N LEU A 463 3.76 -1.91 -11.47
CA LEU A 463 3.41 -1.11 -12.64
C LEU A 463 3.17 0.36 -12.27
N GLY A 464 2.51 0.61 -11.14
CA GLY A 464 2.29 1.97 -10.63
C GLY A 464 3.60 2.69 -10.32
N ALA A 465 4.56 2.01 -9.69
CA ALA A 465 5.90 2.56 -9.46
C ALA A 465 6.63 2.86 -10.79
N ALA A 466 6.52 1.94 -11.77
CA ALA A 466 7.08 2.15 -13.10
C ALA A 466 6.44 3.36 -13.80
N TYR A 467 5.12 3.49 -13.74
CA TYR A 467 4.40 4.61 -14.33
C TYR A 467 4.76 5.95 -13.67
N LEU A 468 4.84 6.00 -12.32
CA LEU A 468 5.31 7.19 -11.60
C LEU A 468 6.72 7.57 -12.03
N ALA A 469 7.62 6.60 -12.18
CA ALA A 469 8.98 6.85 -12.66
C ALA A 469 9.00 7.37 -14.11
N GLY A 470 8.21 6.78 -14.99
CA GLY A 470 8.06 7.26 -16.37
C GLY A 470 7.50 8.67 -16.47
N VAL A 471 6.57 9.04 -15.56
CA VAL A 471 6.07 10.42 -15.43
C VAL A 471 7.16 11.33 -14.87
N GLY A 472 7.89 10.89 -13.84
CA GLY A 472 8.95 11.66 -13.18
C GLY A 472 10.12 12.02 -14.12
N VAL A 473 10.39 11.22 -15.15
CA VAL A 473 11.37 11.55 -16.21
C VAL A 473 10.74 12.17 -17.46
N GLY A 474 9.44 12.45 -17.46
CA GLY A 474 8.74 13.12 -18.57
C GLY A 474 8.48 12.24 -19.80
N LEU A 475 8.58 10.92 -19.69
CA LEU A 475 8.33 9.97 -20.79
C LEU A 475 6.87 9.54 -20.89
N LEU A 476 6.12 9.63 -19.80
CA LEU A 476 4.72 9.23 -19.71
C LEU A 476 3.87 10.38 -19.13
N THR A 477 2.58 10.34 -19.47
CA THR A 477 1.56 11.18 -18.88
C THR A 477 0.42 10.33 -18.33
N GLN A 478 -0.34 10.84 -17.34
CA GLN A 478 -1.53 10.14 -16.82
C GLN A 478 -2.53 9.80 -17.94
N ALA A 479 -2.70 10.67 -18.93
CA ALA A 479 -3.59 10.43 -20.06
C ALA A 479 -3.14 9.23 -20.91
N GLN A 480 -1.84 9.08 -21.19
CA GLN A 480 -1.28 7.93 -21.90
C GLN A 480 -1.43 6.64 -21.08
N ILE A 481 -1.19 6.71 -19.76
CA ILE A 481 -1.37 5.57 -18.85
C ILE A 481 -2.83 5.12 -18.83
N ALA A 482 -3.78 6.06 -18.72
CA ALA A 482 -5.21 5.76 -18.75
C ALA A 482 -5.64 5.09 -20.09
N GLN A 483 -5.06 5.50 -21.22
CA GLN A 483 -5.32 4.87 -22.53
C GLN A 483 -4.73 3.47 -22.66
N ARG A 484 -3.63 3.18 -21.98
CA ARG A 484 -2.98 1.86 -21.97
C ARG A 484 -3.62 0.87 -21.02
N TRP A 485 -4.33 1.36 -20.03
CA TRP A 485 -5.01 0.49 -19.08
C TRP A 485 -6.06 -0.36 -19.80
N ALA A 486 -5.93 -1.67 -19.74
CA ALA A 486 -6.74 -2.58 -20.51
C ALA A 486 -7.43 -3.61 -19.61
N VAL A 487 -8.70 -3.89 -19.92
CA VAL A 487 -9.53 -4.87 -19.23
C VAL A 487 -9.17 -6.27 -19.69
N GLN A 488 -8.87 -7.17 -18.74
CA GLN A 488 -8.81 -8.60 -19.00
C GLN A 488 -10.22 -9.22 -18.88
N LYS A 489 -10.94 -8.91 -17.80
CA LYS A 489 -12.30 -9.39 -17.57
C LYS A 489 -13.13 -8.39 -16.78
N ARG A 490 -14.37 -8.24 -17.20
CA ARG A 490 -15.39 -7.43 -16.54
C ARG A 490 -16.49 -8.34 -16.02
N PHE A 491 -16.89 -8.14 -14.78
CA PHE A 491 -17.97 -8.86 -14.11
C PHE A 491 -19.10 -7.87 -13.88
N GLU A 492 -20.23 -8.07 -14.58
CA GLU A 492 -21.42 -7.25 -14.43
C GLU A 492 -22.31 -7.80 -13.31
N PRO A 493 -22.97 -6.92 -12.51
CA PRO A 493 -23.91 -7.35 -11.49
C PRO A 493 -25.08 -8.11 -12.13
N ALA A 494 -25.31 -9.34 -11.68
CA ALA A 494 -26.42 -10.19 -12.16
C ALA A 494 -27.52 -10.39 -11.08
N MET A 495 -27.19 -10.12 -9.80
CA MET A 495 -28.10 -10.30 -8.67
C MET A 495 -29.14 -9.17 -8.57
N GLY A 496 -30.39 -9.51 -8.36
CA GLY A 496 -31.46 -8.53 -8.13
C GLY A 496 -31.30 -7.75 -6.82
N GLN A 497 -31.83 -6.54 -6.79
CA GLN A 497 -31.69 -5.63 -5.65
C GLN A 497 -32.25 -6.21 -4.34
N GLU A 498 -33.40 -6.89 -4.38
CA GLU A 498 -34.01 -7.50 -3.19
C GLU A 498 -33.14 -8.60 -2.59
N GLU A 499 -32.59 -9.47 -3.43
CA GLU A 499 -31.70 -10.54 -2.98
C GLU A 499 -30.40 -9.97 -2.39
N ARG A 500 -29.80 -8.98 -3.06
CA ARG A 500 -28.65 -8.24 -2.57
C ARG A 500 -28.88 -7.64 -1.19
N ALA A 501 -30.02 -6.96 -1.00
CA ALA A 501 -30.40 -6.36 0.28
C ALA A 501 -30.61 -7.43 1.36
N ARG A 502 -31.27 -8.55 1.02
CA ARG A 502 -31.50 -9.68 1.94
C ARG A 502 -30.19 -10.29 2.42
N LEU A 503 -29.29 -10.62 1.50
CA LEU A 503 -27.99 -11.23 1.81
C LEU A 503 -27.12 -10.30 2.67
N TYR A 504 -27.06 -9.03 2.30
CA TYR A 504 -26.28 -8.05 3.04
C TYR A 504 -26.87 -7.75 4.44
N SER A 505 -28.18 -7.76 4.59
CA SER A 505 -28.82 -7.69 5.91
C SER A 505 -28.44 -8.88 6.80
N GLY A 506 -28.35 -10.08 6.20
CA GLY A 506 -27.85 -11.29 6.89
C GLY A 506 -26.40 -11.13 7.35
N TRP A 507 -25.54 -10.60 6.46
CA TRP A 507 -24.16 -10.28 6.79
C TRP A 507 -24.04 -9.32 7.99
N LYS A 508 -24.74 -8.19 7.97
CA LYS A 508 -24.76 -7.22 9.08
C LYS A 508 -25.15 -7.89 10.39
N LYS A 509 -26.17 -8.77 10.39
CA LYS A 509 -26.57 -9.54 11.58
C LYS A 509 -25.46 -10.48 12.06
N ALA A 510 -24.71 -11.10 11.15
CA ALA A 510 -23.59 -11.98 11.50
C ALA A 510 -22.44 -11.17 12.14
N VAL A 511 -22.10 -10.03 11.57
CA VAL A 511 -21.09 -9.11 12.13
C VAL A 511 -21.42 -8.71 13.56
N GLU A 512 -22.68 -8.34 13.84
CA GLU A 512 -23.11 -7.99 15.20
C GLU A 512 -22.97 -9.14 16.22
N ARG A 513 -22.91 -10.42 15.78
CA ARG A 513 -22.63 -11.57 16.66
C ARG A 513 -21.14 -11.79 16.91
N ALA A 514 -20.30 -11.27 16.01
CA ALA A 514 -18.84 -11.40 16.12
C ALA A 514 -18.19 -10.28 16.94
N LYS A 515 -18.87 -9.12 17.06
CA LYS A 515 -18.38 -7.95 17.79
C LYS A 515 -18.27 -8.20 19.27
N SER A 516 -17.28 -7.53 19.91
CA SER A 516 -17.07 -7.51 21.35
C SER A 516 -17.11 -8.92 21.98
N TRP A 517 -16.56 -9.91 21.30
CA TRP A 517 -16.57 -11.31 21.74
C TRP A 517 -15.65 -11.54 22.94
N VAL A 518 -14.54 -10.85 23.01
CA VAL A 518 -13.59 -10.91 24.12
C VAL A 518 -13.88 -9.75 25.06
N ASP A 519 -13.95 -10.02 26.35
CA ASP A 519 -14.04 -8.97 27.36
C ASP A 519 -12.78 -8.10 27.35
N ALA A 520 -12.94 -6.78 27.50
CA ALA A 520 -11.87 -5.79 27.42
C ALA A 520 -10.93 -5.83 28.62
#